data_22334527b9ee6a6937c27710fbb4acf8
#
_entry.id   22334527b9ee6a6937c27710fbb4acf8
#
_cell.length_a   1.000
_cell.length_b   1.000
_cell.length_c   1.000
_cell.angle_alpha   90.00
_cell.angle_beta   90.00
_cell.angle_gamma   90.00
#
_symmetry.space_group_name_H-M   'P 1'
#
loop_
_entity.id
_entity.type
_entity.pdbx_description
1 polymer ?
#
loop_
_entity_poly.entity_id
_entity_poly.type
_entity_poly.pdbx_seq_one_letter_code
_entity_poly.pdbx_strand_id
1 'polypeptide(L)'
;HSTFATVLSCLRWSIEPIHYLVAYSGRDVPCIPYYPFGSLELAQAAYAAMGTEHNACLLGSHGLLAVGGSLAFAFDTAQQIEFLAKVYYHARMAGGGVKLTDAELDAVLGKFQNYRKA
;
A
#
# COMPACT_ATOMS: atom_id res chain seq x y z
N HIS A 1 -1.31 12.71 -1.08
CA HIS A 1 -1.63 13.01 -2.51
C HIS A 1 -0.46 12.71 -3.45
N SER A 2 0.36 11.67 -3.12
CA SER A 2 1.44 11.27 -4.04
C SER A 2 0.85 10.79 -5.37
N THR A 3 1.53 11.12 -6.46
CA THR A 3 0.93 11.06 -7.80
C THR A 3 0.43 9.67 -8.20
N PHE A 4 1.31 8.67 -8.18
CA PHE A 4 0.92 7.34 -8.68
C PHE A 4 0.00 6.60 -7.71
N ALA A 5 0.20 6.75 -6.41
CA ALA A 5 -0.75 6.20 -5.44
C ALA A 5 -2.14 6.82 -5.63
N THR A 6 -2.20 8.12 -5.90
CA THR A 6 -3.47 8.79 -6.19
C THR A 6 -4.10 8.29 -7.48
N VAL A 7 -3.30 8.08 -8.55
CA VAL A 7 -3.80 7.49 -9.81
C VAL A 7 -4.48 6.16 -9.52
N LEU A 8 -3.82 5.27 -8.78
CA LEU A 8 -4.40 3.96 -8.44
C LEU A 8 -5.67 4.10 -7.59
N SER A 9 -5.69 5.06 -6.67
CA SER A 9 -6.86 5.32 -5.84
C SER A 9 -8.06 5.76 -6.69
N CYS A 10 -7.82 6.54 -7.75
CA CYS A 10 -8.87 6.95 -8.69
C CYS A 10 -9.38 5.77 -9.53
N LEU A 11 -8.53 4.78 -9.78
CA LEU A 11 -8.90 3.57 -10.49
C LEU A 11 -9.52 2.50 -9.58
N ARG A 12 -9.46 2.69 -8.27
CA ARG A 12 -9.85 1.71 -7.25
C ARG A 12 -9.03 0.42 -7.36
N TRP A 13 -7.77 0.56 -7.77
CA TRP A 13 -6.87 -0.59 -7.87
C TRP A 13 -6.10 -0.76 -6.57
N SER A 14 -6.32 -1.87 -5.88
CA SER A 14 -5.41 -2.35 -4.85
C SER A 14 -4.08 -2.72 -5.49
N ILE A 15 -2.97 -2.58 -4.76
CA ILE A 15 -1.66 -2.98 -5.27
C ILE A 15 -1.42 -4.44 -4.89
N GLU A 16 -1.41 -5.31 -5.90
CA GLU A 16 -1.12 -6.73 -5.73
C GLU A 16 0.39 -6.98 -5.57
N PRO A 17 0.80 -8.12 -4.99
CA PRO A 17 2.21 -8.39 -4.65
C PRO A 17 3.05 -8.79 -5.86
N ILE A 18 3.30 -7.88 -6.79
CA ILE A 18 4.15 -8.12 -7.95
C ILE A 18 5.62 -7.68 -7.74
N HIS A 19 5.90 -7.03 -6.61
CA HIS A 19 7.23 -6.52 -6.27
C HIS A 19 7.44 -6.63 -4.77
N TYR A 20 8.67 -6.94 -4.33
CA TYR A 20 8.94 -7.22 -2.93
C TYR A 20 8.69 -6.05 -1.98
N LEU A 21 8.75 -4.81 -2.47
CA LEU A 21 8.49 -3.62 -1.65
C LEU A 21 7.04 -3.52 -1.14
N VAL A 22 6.14 -4.35 -1.65
CA VAL A 22 4.79 -4.46 -1.09
C VAL A 22 4.83 -4.78 0.42
N ALA A 23 5.90 -5.44 0.87
CA ALA A 23 6.09 -5.77 2.28
C ALA A 23 6.17 -4.55 3.20
N TYR A 24 6.43 -3.35 2.67
CA TYR A 24 6.28 -2.12 3.47
C TYR A 24 4.84 -1.92 3.96
N SER A 25 3.86 -2.35 3.19
CA SER A 25 2.46 -2.35 3.61
C SER A 25 2.04 -3.65 4.30
N GLY A 26 2.33 -4.76 3.65
CA GLY A 26 1.88 -6.10 4.04
C GLY A 26 1.87 -7.00 2.82
N ARG A 27 0.86 -7.87 2.72
CA ARG A 27 0.72 -8.77 1.55
C ARG A 27 0.22 -8.04 0.30
N ASP A 28 -0.40 -6.91 0.48
CA ASP A 28 -0.89 -6.04 -0.59
C ASP A 28 -1.04 -4.61 -0.05
N VAL A 29 -1.54 -3.72 -0.89
CA VAL A 29 -1.98 -2.39 -0.46
C VAL A 29 -3.47 -2.29 -0.79
N PRO A 30 -4.37 -2.37 0.19
CA PRO A 30 -5.79 -2.29 -0.09
C PRO A 30 -6.21 -0.90 -0.56
N CYS A 31 -7.28 -0.84 -1.35
CA CYS A 31 -7.90 0.41 -1.79
C CYS A 31 -9.33 0.44 -1.28
N ILE A 32 -9.69 1.47 -0.51
CA ILE A 32 -11.05 1.64 -0.01
C ILE A 32 -11.88 2.49 -0.98
N PRO A 33 -13.23 2.39 -0.92
CA PRO A 33 -14.10 3.26 -1.70
C PRO A 33 -13.93 4.75 -1.30
N TYR A 34 -14.51 5.62 -2.12
CA TYR A 34 -14.51 7.05 -1.82
C TYR A 34 -15.43 7.36 -0.63
N TYR A 35 -14.90 8.17 0.28
CA TYR A 35 -15.64 8.82 1.36
C TYR A 35 -15.18 10.27 1.45
N PRO A 36 -16.05 11.22 1.85
CA PRO A 36 -15.67 12.64 1.92
C PRO A 36 -14.47 12.86 2.85
N PHE A 37 -13.58 13.75 2.45
CA PHE A 37 -12.45 14.10 3.30
C PHE A 37 -12.94 14.68 4.64
N GLY A 38 -12.22 14.35 5.72
CA GLY A 38 -12.58 14.79 7.07
C GLY A 38 -13.78 14.09 7.68
N SER A 39 -14.34 13.07 7.01
CA SER A 39 -15.49 12.34 7.52
C SER A 39 -15.09 11.21 8.46
N LEU A 40 -15.99 10.85 9.37
CA LEU A 40 -15.82 9.69 10.23
C LEU A 40 -15.82 8.39 9.42
N GLU A 41 -16.64 8.33 8.36
CA GLU A 41 -16.72 7.18 7.47
C GLU A 41 -15.38 6.88 6.81
N LEU A 42 -14.66 7.91 6.37
CA LEU A 42 -13.32 7.76 5.81
C LEU A 42 -12.36 7.18 6.84
N ALA A 43 -12.36 7.73 8.04
CA ALA A 43 -11.48 7.25 9.11
C ALA A 43 -11.76 5.79 9.48
N GLN A 44 -13.05 5.42 9.60
CA GLN A 44 -13.44 4.06 9.93
C GLN A 44 -13.09 3.07 8.83
N ALA A 45 -13.32 3.42 7.57
CA ALA A 45 -12.99 2.57 6.42
C ALA A 45 -11.48 2.34 6.30
N ALA A 46 -10.68 3.39 6.47
CA ALA A 46 -9.22 3.27 6.46
C ALA A 46 -8.72 2.40 7.60
N TYR A 47 -9.22 2.60 8.81
CA TYR A 47 -8.86 1.80 9.97
C TYR A 47 -9.20 0.32 9.76
N ALA A 48 -10.39 0.03 9.25
CA ALA A 48 -10.82 -1.35 8.98
C ALA A 48 -9.97 -2.02 7.90
N ALA A 49 -9.64 -1.30 6.82
CA ALA A 49 -8.83 -1.83 5.73
C ALA A 49 -7.40 -2.14 6.16
N MET A 50 -6.83 -1.30 7.02
CA MET A 50 -5.45 -1.50 7.50
C MET A 50 -5.37 -2.57 8.58
N GLY A 51 -6.33 -2.61 9.49
CA GLY A 51 -6.33 -3.57 10.59
C GLY A 51 -4.98 -3.60 11.31
N THR A 52 -4.49 -4.79 11.64
CA THR A 52 -3.16 -5.01 12.21
C THR A 52 -2.14 -5.48 11.18
N GLU A 53 -2.56 -5.66 9.92
CA GLU A 53 -1.76 -6.36 8.90
C GLU A 53 -1.17 -5.45 7.85
N HIS A 54 -1.66 -4.21 7.73
CA HIS A 54 -1.22 -3.27 6.72
C HIS A 54 -0.69 -1.98 7.33
N ASN A 55 0.37 -1.45 6.75
CA ASN A 55 0.93 -0.14 7.10
C ASN A 55 0.58 0.95 6.08
N ALA A 56 -0.19 0.60 5.07
CA ALA A 56 -0.63 1.55 4.05
C ALA A 56 -1.96 1.11 3.45
N CYS A 57 -2.74 2.08 2.99
CA CYS A 57 -3.91 1.82 2.14
C CYS A 57 -4.11 3.01 1.20
N LEU A 58 -4.79 2.73 0.08
CA LEU A 58 -5.21 3.75 -0.87
C LEU A 58 -6.62 4.21 -0.51
N LEU A 59 -6.79 5.53 -0.48
CA LEU A 59 -8.08 6.16 -0.21
C LEU A 59 -8.70 6.54 -1.55
N GLY A 60 -9.83 5.92 -1.89
CA GLY A 60 -10.49 6.09 -3.19
C GLY A 60 -10.67 7.55 -3.57
N SER A 61 -10.23 7.94 -4.78
CA SER A 61 -10.26 9.31 -5.31
C SER A 61 -9.63 10.36 -4.39
N HIS A 62 -8.63 9.95 -3.60
CA HIS A 62 -8.00 10.83 -2.62
C HIS A 62 -6.47 10.70 -2.63
N GLY A 63 -5.95 9.53 -2.30
CA GLY A 63 -4.51 9.32 -2.20
C GLY A 63 -4.12 8.15 -1.34
N LEU A 64 -3.02 8.32 -0.62
CA LEU A 64 -2.37 7.27 0.17
C LEU A 64 -2.37 7.64 1.65
N LEU A 65 -2.67 6.67 2.49
CA LEU A 65 -2.44 6.72 3.94
C LEU A 65 -1.35 5.72 4.28
N ALA A 66 -0.33 6.16 5.00
CA ALA A 66 0.73 5.30 5.51
C ALA A 66 0.93 5.53 7.00
N VAL A 67 1.24 4.46 7.72
CA VAL A 67 1.50 4.49 9.16
C VAL A 67 2.79 3.76 9.48
N GLY A 68 3.32 3.97 10.66
CA GLY A 68 4.51 3.29 11.14
C GLY A 68 4.73 3.54 12.62
N GLY A 69 5.69 2.83 13.21
CA GLY A 69 6.07 3.01 14.62
C GLY A 69 6.72 4.36 14.92
N SER A 70 7.12 5.10 13.88
CA SER A 70 7.65 6.46 13.98
C SER A 70 7.25 7.22 12.72
N LEU A 71 7.36 8.55 12.77
CA LEU A 71 7.11 9.39 11.59
C LEU A 71 8.09 9.04 10.46
N ALA A 72 9.35 8.74 10.79
CA ALA A 72 10.34 8.35 9.80
C ALA A 72 9.93 7.07 9.06
N PHE A 73 9.46 6.05 9.77
CA PHE A 73 8.98 4.81 9.15
C PHE A 73 7.71 5.02 8.34
N ALA A 74 6.77 5.83 8.82
CA ALA A 74 5.55 6.15 8.08
C ALA A 74 5.90 6.87 6.76
N PHE A 75 6.83 7.81 6.80
CA PHE A 75 7.27 8.54 5.61
C PHE A 75 8.00 7.63 4.62
N ASP A 76 8.90 6.77 5.11
CA ASP A 76 9.58 5.79 4.26
C ASP A 76 8.56 4.85 3.59
N THR A 77 7.60 4.35 4.35
CA THR A 77 6.52 3.54 3.79
C THR A 77 5.80 4.29 2.67
N ALA A 78 5.44 5.54 2.89
CA ALA A 78 4.75 6.34 1.87
C ALA A 78 5.60 6.49 0.60
N GLN A 79 6.90 6.73 0.72
CA GLN A 79 7.81 6.83 -0.43
C GLN A 79 7.91 5.51 -1.20
N GLN A 80 8.04 4.39 -0.49
CA GLN A 80 8.15 3.09 -1.13
C GLN A 80 6.84 2.68 -1.81
N ILE A 81 5.70 2.99 -1.20
CA ILE A 81 4.41 2.67 -1.81
C ILE A 81 4.14 3.57 -3.04
N GLU A 82 4.59 4.81 -3.05
CA GLU A 82 4.50 5.65 -4.25
C GLU A 82 5.33 5.06 -5.40
N PHE A 83 6.57 4.63 -5.13
CA PHE A 83 7.38 3.93 -6.13
C PHE A 83 6.67 2.66 -6.62
N LEU A 84 6.16 1.86 -5.70
CA LEU A 84 5.45 0.62 -6.02
C LEU A 84 4.21 0.89 -6.86
N ALA A 85 3.46 1.95 -6.55
CA ALA A 85 2.27 2.34 -7.31
C ALA A 85 2.62 2.66 -8.77
N LYS A 86 3.74 3.35 -8.99
CA LYS A 86 4.24 3.62 -10.34
C LYS A 86 4.57 2.34 -11.08
N VAL A 87 5.31 1.44 -10.44
CA VAL A 87 5.66 0.14 -11.02
C VAL A 87 4.42 -0.66 -11.35
N TYR A 88 3.47 -0.73 -10.41
CA TYR A 88 2.24 -1.49 -10.58
C TYR A 88 1.39 -0.96 -11.73
N TYR A 89 1.22 0.37 -11.80
CA TYR A 89 0.48 1.01 -12.89
C TYR A 89 1.08 0.64 -14.25
N HIS A 90 2.38 0.80 -14.40
CA HIS A 90 3.05 0.51 -15.68
C HIS A 90 3.03 -0.98 -16.03
N ALA A 91 3.27 -1.86 -15.05
CA ALA A 91 3.20 -3.30 -15.27
C ALA A 91 1.80 -3.72 -15.72
N ARG A 92 0.77 -3.20 -15.07
CA ARG A 92 -0.61 -3.54 -15.40
C ARG A 92 -1.02 -3.02 -16.78
N MET A 93 -0.57 -1.83 -17.16
CA MET A 93 -0.80 -1.27 -18.49
C MET A 93 -0.07 -2.06 -19.57
N ALA A 94 1.04 -2.71 -19.23
CA ALA A 94 1.81 -3.55 -20.15
C ALA A 94 1.29 -4.99 -20.26
N GLY A 95 0.18 -5.31 -19.60
CA GLY A 95 -0.44 -6.64 -19.65
C GLY A 95 -0.54 -7.36 -18.32
N GLY A 96 -0.09 -6.74 -17.24
CA GLY A 96 -0.11 -7.28 -15.88
C GLY A 96 1.25 -7.80 -15.44
N GLY A 97 1.44 -7.87 -14.13
CA GLY A 97 2.65 -8.38 -13.52
C GLY A 97 2.50 -9.84 -13.10
N VAL A 98 3.63 -10.49 -12.81
CA VAL A 98 3.65 -11.82 -12.22
C VAL A 98 3.67 -11.66 -10.70
N LYS A 99 2.69 -12.26 -10.02
CA LYS A 99 2.60 -12.19 -8.56
C LYS A 99 3.66 -13.06 -7.92
N LEU A 100 4.23 -12.56 -6.83
CA LEU A 100 5.04 -13.38 -5.93
C LEU A 100 4.17 -14.51 -5.38
N THR A 101 4.77 -15.68 -5.20
CA THR A 101 4.09 -16.79 -4.52
C THR A 101 3.91 -16.48 -3.04
N ASP A 102 3.01 -17.20 -2.36
CA ASP A 102 2.82 -17.03 -0.92
C ASP A 102 4.12 -17.30 -0.16
N ALA A 103 4.89 -18.31 -0.56
CA ALA A 103 6.18 -18.64 0.06
C ALA A 103 7.21 -17.52 -0.12
N GLU A 104 7.30 -16.95 -1.33
CA GLU A 104 8.18 -15.83 -1.61
C GLU A 104 7.80 -14.59 -0.78
N LEU A 105 6.50 -14.32 -0.69
CA LEU A 105 5.99 -13.18 0.08
C LEU A 105 6.21 -13.38 1.58
N ASP A 106 5.99 -14.58 2.11
CA ASP A 106 6.28 -14.93 3.50
C ASP A 106 7.75 -14.66 3.85
N ALA A 107 8.67 -15.06 2.96
CA ALA A 107 10.11 -14.85 3.16
C ALA A 107 10.44 -13.34 3.21
N VAL A 108 9.87 -12.54 2.32
CA VAL A 108 10.08 -11.08 2.30
C VAL A 108 9.52 -10.44 3.57
N LEU A 109 8.30 -10.81 3.97
CA LEU A 109 7.67 -10.26 5.18
C LEU A 109 8.50 -10.58 6.42
N GLY A 110 9.05 -11.80 6.51
CA GLY A 110 9.93 -12.18 7.61
C GLY A 110 11.19 -11.32 7.69
N LYS A 111 11.83 -11.04 6.56
CA LYS A 111 13.00 -10.14 6.50
C LYS A 111 12.65 -8.72 6.90
N PHE A 112 11.50 -8.20 6.49
CA PHE A 112 11.05 -6.86 6.84
C PHE A 112 10.78 -6.68 8.32
N GLN A 113 10.24 -7.70 8.99
CA GLN A 113 10.07 -7.65 10.44
C GLN A 113 11.41 -7.43 11.17
N ASN A 114 12.45 -8.12 10.73
CA ASN A 114 13.80 -7.95 11.30
C ASN A 114 14.41 -6.60 10.96
N TYR A 115 14.24 -6.12 9.74
CA TYR A 115 14.72 -4.82 9.29
C TYR A 115 14.13 -3.66 10.10
N ARG A 116 12.83 -3.75 10.41
CA ARG A 116 12.12 -2.71 11.16
C ARG A 116 12.42 -2.71 12.66
N LYS A 117 12.95 -3.81 13.18
CA LYS A 117 13.38 -3.90 14.60
C LYS A 117 14.77 -3.31 14.83
N ALA A 118 15.54 -3.16 13.78
CA ALA A 118 16.85 -2.52 13.85
C ALA A 118 16.71 -1.00 13.72
#